data_8db076b1d3fa544b1134f4eb9aea3443
#
_entry.id   8db076b1d3fa544b1134f4eb9aea3443
#
_cell.length_a   1.000
_cell.length_b   1.000
_cell.length_c   1.000
_cell.angle_alpha   90.00
_cell.angle_beta   90.00
_cell.angle_gamma   90.00
#
_symmetry.space_group_name_H-M   'P 1'
#
loop_
_entity.id
_entity.type
_entity.pdbx_description
1 polymer ?
#
loop_
_entity_poly.entity_id
_entity_poly.type
_entity_poly.pdbx_seq_one_letter_code
_entity_poly.pdbx_strand_id
1 'polypeptide(L)'
;MYDLLIRGGLMVDGTGTPGVPADVAVADGRIAAVGDLTGADAAEVVDATGLVVCPGFVDPHTHYDAQLFWDSYATPSSQHGVTSVVMGNCGFSIAPLGDDSDAAYLAAMLVKVEGMSPAALAEGVDWNWRSFGSFLDRFEGNLGVNVAGMVGHSAIRRTVMKDDAVSREATPAELDQMRRLLAESLEAGGLGLSTSRSFTHSDGDGMPVPSRTAAVDEVVALCEVCADHPGTTLEWVADGCMNGFRDDEVDLMARMSLAARRPVNWNVLTIDAARPDDYREQLAACDRVAEAGGRAVALTMPVLVGMNMHFHTFCALYSLPDWGDVMNLDHEEKVAALADPETRRFLEQRAASPDAGVFSRLTGWGLYRIGDTFSEQNEGLKGRLVGDIARERGQRDFYTLLDIVLADDLRTVLWPGPTDDDPASWLMRQAAWDHDHVMIGGSDAGAHLDRMAGASYTTQWLADCLRG
;
A
#
# COMPACT_ATOMS: atom_id res chain seq x y z
N MET A 1 -5.41 2.46 42.65
CA MET A 1 -4.25 1.68 42.15
C MET A 1 -4.43 1.57 40.64
N TYR A 2 -3.44 1.98 39.86
CA TYR A 2 -3.46 1.86 38.42
C TYR A 2 -3.06 0.44 37.99
N ASP A 3 -3.41 0.05 36.75
CA ASP A 3 -2.97 -1.23 36.21
C ASP A 3 -1.51 -1.15 35.76
N LEU A 4 -1.14 -0.02 35.08
CA LEU A 4 0.19 0.24 34.60
C LEU A 4 0.58 1.70 34.88
N LEU A 5 1.84 1.92 35.30
CA LEU A 5 2.43 3.24 35.46
C LEU A 5 3.77 3.32 34.74
N ILE A 6 3.86 4.19 33.74
CA ILE A 6 5.09 4.45 32.97
C ILE A 6 5.71 5.72 33.57
N ARG A 7 6.93 5.61 34.12
CA ARG A 7 7.60 6.68 34.90
C ARG A 7 8.83 7.25 34.21
N GLY A 8 9.01 8.57 34.39
CA GLY A 8 10.28 9.26 34.09
C GLY A 8 10.61 9.44 32.63
N GLY A 9 9.64 9.22 31.71
CA GLY A 9 9.83 9.37 30.29
C GLY A 9 9.65 10.80 29.79
N LEU A 10 10.12 11.07 28.58
CA LEU A 10 9.75 12.25 27.80
C LEU A 10 8.44 11.92 27.06
N MET A 11 7.31 12.44 27.56
CA MET A 11 6.01 12.21 26.95
C MET A 11 5.84 13.10 25.71
N VAL A 12 5.51 12.47 24.57
CA VAL A 12 5.15 13.11 23.28
C VAL A 12 3.76 12.61 22.91
N ASP A 13 2.78 13.51 22.89
CA ASP A 13 1.36 13.13 22.73
C ASP A 13 0.87 12.98 21.29
N GLY A 14 1.73 13.28 20.30
CA GLY A 14 1.38 13.20 18.88
C GLY A 14 0.63 14.40 18.33
N THR A 15 0.42 15.45 19.12
CA THR A 15 -0.29 16.69 18.68
C THR A 15 0.62 17.70 17.99
N GLY A 16 1.93 17.43 17.89
CA GLY A 16 2.93 18.37 17.38
C GLY A 16 3.46 19.32 18.45
N THR A 17 2.98 19.23 19.71
CA THR A 17 3.55 19.99 20.80
C THR A 17 4.88 19.40 21.28
N PRO A 18 5.84 20.24 21.76
CA PRO A 18 7.09 19.72 22.30
C PRO A 18 6.87 18.72 23.43
N GLY A 19 7.67 17.64 23.44
CA GLY A 19 7.63 16.65 24.51
C GLY A 19 7.91 17.25 25.88
N VAL A 20 7.23 16.71 26.91
CA VAL A 20 7.38 17.12 28.29
C VAL A 20 7.71 15.94 29.19
N PRO A 21 8.60 16.07 30.21
CA PRO A 21 8.77 15.02 31.18
C PRO A 21 7.47 14.77 31.95
N ALA A 22 6.96 13.54 31.90
CA ALA A 22 5.72 13.16 32.57
C ALA A 22 5.65 11.65 32.78
N ASP A 23 4.91 11.25 33.82
CA ASP A 23 4.47 9.87 34.01
C ASP A 23 3.12 9.66 33.29
N VAL A 24 2.84 8.44 32.87
CA VAL A 24 1.57 8.05 32.26
C VAL A 24 0.99 6.86 33.02
N ALA A 25 -0.23 7.00 33.54
CA ALA A 25 -0.94 5.94 34.22
C ALA A 25 -2.11 5.41 33.41
N VAL A 26 -2.27 4.10 33.41
CA VAL A 26 -3.35 3.37 32.73
C VAL A 26 -4.21 2.65 33.76
N ALA A 27 -5.52 2.71 33.60
CA ALA A 27 -6.50 1.94 34.34
C ALA A 27 -7.62 1.51 33.38
N ASP A 28 -8.07 0.27 33.51
CA ASP A 28 -9.13 -0.31 32.67
C ASP A 28 -8.86 -0.14 31.14
N GLY A 29 -7.59 -0.32 30.73
CA GLY A 29 -7.16 -0.20 29.34
C GLY A 29 -7.18 1.22 28.76
N ARG A 30 -7.29 2.27 29.63
CA ARG A 30 -7.32 3.67 29.21
C ARG A 30 -6.28 4.50 29.94
N ILE A 31 -5.75 5.54 29.30
CA ILE A 31 -4.92 6.54 29.97
C ILE A 31 -5.79 7.25 31.00
N ALA A 32 -5.48 7.04 32.29
CA ALA A 32 -6.23 7.59 33.42
C ALA A 32 -5.63 8.88 33.95
N ALA A 33 -4.29 9.06 33.84
CA ALA A 33 -3.61 10.28 34.25
C ALA A 33 -2.29 10.48 33.51
N VAL A 34 -1.92 11.73 33.29
CA VAL A 34 -0.63 12.16 32.71
C VAL A 34 -0.12 13.32 33.56
N GLY A 35 1.16 13.28 34.00
CA GLY A 35 1.78 14.35 34.78
C GLY A 35 2.77 13.83 35.81
N ASP A 36 2.97 14.57 36.89
CA ASP A 36 3.75 14.11 38.02
C ASP A 36 2.89 13.14 38.91
N LEU A 37 3.20 11.86 38.81
CA LEU A 37 2.52 10.80 39.56
C LEU A 37 3.43 10.19 40.65
N THR A 38 4.33 11.00 41.20
CA THR A 38 5.20 10.60 42.31
C THR A 38 4.36 10.04 43.47
N GLY A 39 4.68 8.82 43.93
CA GLY A 39 3.96 8.14 45.00
C GLY A 39 2.66 7.43 44.59
N ALA A 40 2.28 7.47 43.31
CA ALA A 40 1.16 6.66 42.82
C ALA A 40 1.49 5.17 42.80
N ASP A 41 0.49 4.33 43.12
CA ASP A 41 0.60 2.87 43.12
C ASP A 41 -0.01 2.28 41.84
N ALA A 42 0.69 1.30 41.26
CA ALA A 42 0.22 0.51 40.12
C ALA A 42 0.56 -0.97 40.30
N ALA A 43 -0.18 -1.82 39.59
CA ALA A 43 0.11 -3.26 39.55
C ALA A 43 1.42 -3.55 38.81
N GLU A 44 1.70 -2.76 37.75
CA GLU A 44 2.94 -2.82 36.99
C GLU A 44 3.54 -1.41 36.84
N VAL A 45 4.87 -1.33 36.94
CA VAL A 45 5.61 -0.06 36.77
C VAL A 45 6.71 -0.26 35.72
N VAL A 46 6.69 0.58 34.69
CA VAL A 46 7.72 0.65 33.64
C VAL A 46 8.58 1.88 33.89
N ASP A 47 9.89 1.70 34.07
CA ASP A 47 10.85 2.80 34.10
C ASP A 47 11.19 3.24 32.67
N ALA A 48 10.75 4.43 32.29
CA ALA A 48 11.00 5.05 30.99
C ALA A 48 12.08 6.15 31.09
N THR A 49 12.90 6.15 32.12
CA THR A 49 13.98 7.16 32.27
C THR A 49 14.92 7.16 31.05
N GLY A 50 15.03 8.31 30.39
CA GLY A 50 15.82 8.47 29.16
C GLY A 50 15.15 7.95 27.88
N LEU A 51 13.89 7.56 27.98
CA LEU A 51 13.08 7.08 26.84
C LEU A 51 11.99 8.10 26.49
N VAL A 52 11.50 8.00 25.24
CA VAL A 52 10.30 8.71 24.79
C VAL A 52 9.08 7.81 25.03
N VAL A 53 8.03 8.37 25.60
CA VAL A 53 6.72 7.74 25.74
C VAL A 53 5.75 8.43 24.80
N CYS A 54 5.25 7.71 23.82
CA CYS A 54 4.34 8.25 22.79
C CYS A 54 3.20 7.26 22.50
N PRO A 55 2.11 7.71 21.86
CA PRO A 55 1.10 6.81 21.28
C PRO A 55 1.73 5.81 20.31
N GLY A 56 1.15 4.63 20.20
CA GLY A 56 1.51 3.70 19.14
C GLY A 56 1.17 4.28 17.76
N PHE A 57 1.90 3.85 16.74
CA PHE A 57 1.68 4.31 15.39
C PHE A 57 0.38 3.76 14.81
N VAL A 58 -0.24 4.57 13.94
CA VAL A 58 -1.37 4.16 13.10
C VAL A 58 -0.86 3.94 11.68
N ASP A 59 -1.13 2.78 11.13
CA ASP A 59 -0.85 2.47 9.74
C ASP A 59 -2.14 2.60 8.91
N PRO A 60 -2.31 3.69 8.16
CA PRO A 60 -3.57 4.00 7.49
C PRO A 60 -3.78 3.23 6.18
N HIS A 61 -2.77 2.49 5.70
CA HIS A 61 -2.87 1.75 4.45
C HIS A 61 -2.17 0.40 4.52
N THR A 62 -2.96 -0.64 4.70
CA THR A 62 -2.53 -2.05 4.76
C THR A 62 -3.49 -2.96 4.02
N HIS A 63 -3.05 -4.17 3.73
CA HIS A 63 -3.82 -5.27 3.15
C HIS A 63 -3.80 -6.51 4.06
N TYR A 64 -3.97 -6.27 5.36
CA TYR A 64 -3.99 -7.33 6.37
C TYR A 64 -5.27 -8.17 6.39
N ASP A 65 -6.24 -7.90 5.51
CA ASP A 65 -7.56 -8.54 5.44
C ASP A 65 -7.50 -10.07 5.58
N ALA A 66 -6.58 -10.70 4.86
CA ALA A 66 -6.39 -12.15 4.92
C ALA A 66 -5.39 -12.57 6.02
N GLN A 67 -4.29 -11.83 6.19
CA GLN A 67 -3.21 -12.22 7.11
C GLN A 67 -3.68 -12.31 8.56
N LEU A 68 -4.62 -11.47 9.00
CA LEU A 68 -5.13 -11.47 10.37
C LEU A 68 -5.80 -12.79 10.78
N PHE A 69 -6.20 -13.64 9.83
CA PHE A 69 -6.73 -14.97 10.12
C PHE A 69 -5.68 -15.93 10.72
N TRP A 70 -4.40 -15.76 10.36
CA TRP A 70 -3.31 -16.61 10.86
C TRP A 70 -2.25 -15.85 11.66
N ASP A 71 -2.24 -14.52 11.57
CA ASP A 71 -1.34 -13.66 12.31
C ASP A 71 -2.11 -12.46 12.92
N SER A 72 -2.72 -12.69 14.06
CA SER A 72 -3.53 -11.71 14.78
C SER A 72 -2.75 -10.52 15.33
N TYR A 73 -1.42 -10.56 15.29
CA TYR A 73 -0.54 -9.47 15.70
C TYR A 73 -0.13 -8.54 14.56
N ALA A 74 -0.56 -8.80 13.32
CA ALA A 74 -0.16 -8.04 12.15
C ALA A 74 1.36 -7.85 12.07
N THR A 75 2.13 -8.95 12.20
CA THR A 75 3.59 -8.89 12.15
C THR A 75 4.08 -8.69 10.71
N PRO A 76 5.15 -7.93 10.49
CA PRO A 76 6.00 -7.30 11.52
C PRO A 76 5.58 -5.89 11.97
N SER A 77 4.47 -5.31 11.47
CA SER A 77 4.07 -3.93 11.79
C SER A 77 4.00 -3.67 13.30
N SER A 78 3.42 -4.59 14.08
CA SER A 78 3.34 -4.47 15.54
C SER A 78 4.72 -4.46 16.22
N GLN A 79 5.71 -5.16 15.66
CA GLN A 79 7.10 -5.17 16.15
C GLN A 79 7.82 -3.84 15.92
N HIS A 80 7.29 -3.00 15.02
CA HIS A 80 7.77 -1.66 14.72
C HIS A 80 6.94 -0.56 15.40
N GLY A 81 6.12 -0.92 16.41
CA GLY A 81 5.35 0.02 17.22
C GLY A 81 4.01 0.46 16.61
N VAL A 82 3.56 -0.20 15.55
CA VAL A 82 2.20 0.01 15.01
C VAL A 82 1.21 -0.68 15.95
N THR A 83 0.23 0.08 16.43
CA THR A 83 -0.82 -0.42 17.35
C THR A 83 -2.21 -0.38 16.70
N SER A 84 -2.33 0.27 15.56
CA SER A 84 -3.60 0.36 14.82
C SER A 84 -3.33 0.26 13.32
N VAL A 85 -4.09 -0.57 12.60
CA VAL A 85 -3.97 -0.76 11.15
C VAL A 85 -5.32 -0.54 10.47
N VAL A 86 -5.30 0.02 9.26
CA VAL A 86 -6.48 0.13 8.39
C VAL A 86 -6.29 -0.84 7.23
N MET A 87 -7.19 -1.81 7.10
CA MET A 87 -7.22 -2.79 6.03
C MET A 87 -8.34 -2.50 5.01
N GLY A 88 -8.42 -3.24 3.92
CA GLY A 88 -9.44 -3.09 2.87
C GLY A 88 -9.21 -1.90 1.95
N ASN A 89 -7.99 -1.45 1.80
CA ASN A 89 -7.61 -0.35 0.93
C ASN A 89 -7.71 -0.73 -0.56
N CYS A 90 -7.54 0.22 -1.45
CA CYS A 90 -7.54 0.07 -2.91
C CYS A 90 -8.83 -0.55 -3.50
N GLY A 91 -9.91 -0.61 -2.72
CA GLY A 91 -11.15 -1.28 -3.11
C GLY A 91 -11.11 -2.81 -3.01
N PHE A 92 -10.12 -3.38 -2.31
CA PHE A 92 -9.81 -4.82 -2.29
C PHE A 92 -10.12 -5.52 -0.97
N SER A 93 -11.10 -5.07 -0.21
CA SER A 93 -11.54 -5.85 0.95
C SER A 93 -12.06 -7.23 0.52
N ILE A 94 -11.96 -8.21 1.42
CA ILE A 94 -12.46 -9.58 1.20
C ILE A 94 -13.87 -9.80 1.74
N ALA A 95 -14.56 -8.72 2.04
CA ALA A 95 -15.96 -8.68 2.48
C ALA A 95 -16.65 -7.42 1.90
N PRO A 96 -17.95 -7.47 1.66
CA PRO A 96 -18.88 -8.62 1.83
C PRO A 96 -18.72 -9.70 0.76
N LEU A 97 -19.35 -10.88 0.98
CA LEU A 97 -19.42 -11.99 0.03
C LEU A 97 -20.89 -12.39 -0.20
N GLY A 98 -21.29 -12.54 -1.45
CA GLY A 98 -22.62 -13.08 -1.78
C GLY A 98 -22.66 -14.61 -1.68
N ASP A 99 -21.58 -15.28 -2.17
CA ASP A 99 -21.44 -16.73 -2.16
C ASP A 99 -19.96 -17.17 -2.29
N ASP A 100 -19.72 -18.47 -2.41
CA ASP A 100 -18.37 -19.04 -2.49
C ASP A 100 -17.65 -18.68 -3.80
N SER A 101 -18.38 -18.35 -4.88
CA SER A 101 -17.75 -17.91 -6.13
C SER A 101 -17.12 -16.52 -5.99
N ASP A 102 -17.71 -15.66 -5.15
CA ASP A 102 -17.11 -14.35 -4.84
C ASP A 102 -15.84 -14.49 -4.01
N ALA A 103 -15.82 -15.43 -3.06
CA ALA A 103 -14.62 -15.73 -2.28
C ALA A 103 -13.46 -16.18 -3.19
N ALA A 104 -13.70 -17.10 -4.11
CA ALA A 104 -12.71 -17.56 -5.08
C ALA A 104 -12.20 -16.41 -5.98
N TYR A 105 -13.13 -15.55 -6.44
CA TYR A 105 -12.78 -14.39 -7.27
C TYR A 105 -11.91 -13.38 -6.50
N LEU A 106 -12.31 -13.01 -5.29
CA LEU A 106 -11.56 -12.04 -4.47
C LEU A 106 -10.19 -12.61 -4.05
N ALA A 107 -10.10 -13.92 -3.75
CA ALA A 107 -8.82 -14.56 -3.50
C ALA A 107 -7.89 -14.47 -4.72
N ALA A 108 -8.38 -14.78 -5.93
CA ALA A 108 -7.61 -14.67 -7.17
C ALA A 108 -7.18 -13.21 -7.46
N MET A 109 -8.04 -12.22 -7.15
CA MET A 109 -7.72 -10.81 -7.27
C MET A 109 -6.58 -10.41 -6.31
N LEU A 110 -6.62 -10.83 -5.04
CA LEU A 110 -5.54 -10.59 -4.07
C LEU A 110 -4.22 -11.23 -4.51
N VAL A 111 -4.25 -12.43 -5.08
CA VAL A 111 -3.06 -13.06 -5.66
C VAL A 111 -2.48 -12.19 -6.77
N LYS A 112 -3.31 -11.67 -7.66
CA LYS A 112 -2.87 -10.90 -8.82
C LYS A 112 -2.38 -9.50 -8.47
N VAL A 113 -3.14 -8.75 -7.68
CA VAL A 113 -2.84 -7.35 -7.36
C VAL A 113 -1.86 -7.28 -6.19
N GLU A 114 -2.16 -7.98 -5.09
CA GLU A 114 -1.41 -7.86 -3.85
C GLU A 114 -0.27 -8.88 -3.73
N GLY A 115 -0.11 -9.77 -4.71
CA GLY A 115 0.96 -10.76 -4.72
C GLY A 115 0.91 -11.73 -3.53
N MET A 116 -0.28 -12.00 -3.01
CA MET A 116 -0.46 -12.97 -1.94
C MET A 116 -0.29 -14.39 -2.46
N SER A 117 0.25 -15.28 -1.61
CA SER A 117 0.39 -16.69 -1.97
C SER A 117 -0.98 -17.39 -2.06
N PRO A 118 -1.32 -18.03 -3.20
CA PRO A 118 -2.56 -18.80 -3.32
C PRO A 118 -2.67 -19.90 -2.26
N ALA A 119 -1.55 -20.55 -1.93
CA ALA A 119 -1.51 -21.61 -0.92
C ALA A 119 -1.77 -21.05 0.50
N ALA A 120 -1.24 -19.88 0.82
CA ALA A 120 -1.50 -19.21 2.10
C ALA A 120 -2.97 -18.81 2.24
N LEU A 121 -3.58 -18.25 1.17
CA LEU A 121 -5.00 -17.91 1.17
C LEU A 121 -5.92 -19.13 1.29
N ALA A 122 -5.57 -20.23 0.62
CA ALA A 122 -6.36 -21.46 0.67
C ALA A 122 -6.30 -22.17 2.03
N GLU A 123 -5.16 -22.11 2.71
CA GLU A 123 -4.95 -22.78 4.00
C GLU A 123 -5.34 -21.86 5.18
N GLY A 124 -5.03 -20.55 5.05
CA GLY A 124 -5.14 -19.59 6.16
C GLY A 124 -6.51 -18.92 6.32
N VAL A 125 -7.35 -18.93 5.26
CA VAL A 125 -8.63 -18.22 5.27
C VAL A 125 -9.78 -19.18 5.00
N ASP A 126 -10.74 -19.28 5.91
CA ASP A 126 -11.85 -20.23 5.82
C ASP A 126 -13.09 -19.71 5.03
N TRP A 127 -13.10 -18.44 4.61
CA TRP A 127 -14.08 -17.78 3.73
C TRP A 127 -15.58 -18.01 4.12
N ASN A 128 -15.87 -18.16 5.42
CA ASN A 128 -17.18 -18.59 5.92
C ASN A 128 -18.10 -17.44 6.38
N TRP A 129 -17.78 -16.19 6.04
CA TRP A 129 -18.65 -15.02 6.26
C TRP A 129 -19.46 -14.69 5.03
N ARG A 130 -20.47 -13.79 5.19
CA ARG A 130 -21.25 -13.23 4.07
C ARG A 130 -21.33 -11.71 4.17
N SER A 131 -21.69 -11.16 5.34
CA SER A 131 -21.71 -9.72 5.55
C SER A 131 -20.37 -9.19 6.03
N PHE A 132 -20.18 -7.87 5.92
CA PHE A 132 -19.00 -7.21 6.48
C PHE A 132 -18.94 -7.37 8.01
N GLY A 133 -20.10 -7.31 8.69
CA GLY A 133 -20.17 -7.56 10.12
C GLY A 133 -19.72 -8.96 10.51
N SER A 134 -20.20 -10.01 9.83
CA SER A 134 -19.75 -11.38 10.11
C SER A 134 -18.27 -11.62 9.76
N PHE A 135 -17.67 -10.81 8.88
CA PHE A 135 -16.24 -10.79 8.65
C PHE A 135 -15.51 -10.18 9.85
N LEU A 136 -15.96 -9.02 10.35
CA LEU A 136 -15.36 -8.39 11.54
C LEU A 136 -15.48 -9.26 12.79
N ASP A 137 -16.58 -9.99 12.96
CA ASP A 137 -16.79 -10.91 14.08
C ASP A 137 -15.71 -12.01 14.15
N ARG A 138 -15.03 -12.32 13.02
CA ARG A 138 -13.91 -13.31 12.99
C ARG A 138 -12.72 -12.88 13.81
N PHE A 139 -12.57 -11.60 14.03
CA PHE A 139 -11.43 -11.00 14.74
C PHE A 139 -11.74 -10.64 16.20
N GLU A 140 -12.99 -10.71 16.62
CA GLU A 140 -13.39 -10.29 17.96
C GLU A 140 -12.65 -11.07 19.05
N GLY A 141 -11.98 -10.34 19.96
CA GLY A 141 -11.22 -10.92 21.08
C GLY A 141 -9.92 -11.62 20.69
N ASN A 142 -9.50 -11.58 19.44
CA ASN A 142 -8.31 -12.30 18.94
C ASN A 142 -7.29 -11.40 18.24
N LEU A 143 -7.27 -10.11 18.49
CA LEU A 143 -6.33 -9.18 17.88
C LEU A 143 -5.31 -8.66 18.88
N GLY A 144 -4.05 -8.61 18.46
CA GLY A 144 -2.95 -7.96 19.20
C GLY A 144 -2.77 -6.48 18.83
N VAL A 145 -3.48 -5.98 17.81
CA VAL A 145 -3.52 -4.59 17.36
C VAL A 145 -4.97 -4.15 17.16
N ASN A 146 -5.21 -2.84 17.13
CA ASN A 146 -6.53 -2.34 16.73
C ASN A 146 -6.64 -2.42 15.21
N VAL A 147 -7.80 -2.81 14.70
CA VAL A 147 -8.07 -2.96 13.28
C VAL A 147 -9.31 -2.17 12.89
N ALA A 148 -9.20 -1.40 11.82
CA ALA A 148 -10.34 -0.80 11.14
C ALA A 148 -10.38 -1.30 9.70
N GLY A 149 -11.56 -1.62 9.18
CA GLY A 149 -11.74 -2.16 7.82
C GLY A 149 -12.47 -1.19 6.91
N MET A 150 -11.90 -0.88 5.75
CA MET A 150 -12.59 -0.21 4.65
C MET A 150 -13.47 -1.21 3.90
N VAL A 151 -14.60 -0.79 3.42
CA VAL A 151 -15.49 -1.61 2.57
C VAL A 151 -15.06 -1.43 1.12
N GLY A 152 -14.57 -2.48 0.50
CA GLY A 152 -14.03 -2.42 -0.85
C GLY A 152 -15.12 -2.37 -1.93
N HIS A 153 -15.03 -1.40 -2.82
CA HIS A 153 -15.96 -1.22 -3.93
C HIS A 153 -16.01 -2.46 -4.85
N SER A 154 -14.85 -3.08 -5.12
CA SER A 154 -14.78 -4.29 -5.94
C SER A 154 -15.53 -5.46 -5.31
N ALA A 155 -15.46 -5.63 -3.99
CA ALA A 155 -16.21 -6.66 -3.27
C ALA A 155 -17.74 -6.41 -3.33
N ILE A 156 -18.17 -5.16 -3.14
CA ILE A 156 -19.58 -4.76 -3.28
C ILE A 156 -20.11 -5.07 -4.67
N ARG A 157 -19.40 -4.64 -5.72
CA ARG A 157 -19.81 -4.88 -7.13
C ARG A 157 -19.85 -6.37 -7.45
N ARG A 158 -18.83 -7.14 -7.05
CA ARG A 158 -18.79 -8.59 -7.26
C ARG A 158 -19.96 -9.29 -6.59
N THR A 159 -20.26 -8.93 -5.36
CA THR A 159 -21.39 -9.50 -4.61
C THR A 159 -22.73 -9.26 -5.32
N VAL A 160 -22.96 -8.07 -5.88
CA VAL A 160 -24.24 -7.70 -6.50
C VAL A 160 -24.33 -8.11 -7.97
N MET A 161 -23.27 -7.94 -8.75
CA MET A 161 -23.28 -8.11 -10.21
C MET A 161 -22.64 -9.40 -10.69
N LYS A 162 -21.94 -10.14 -9.83
CA LYS A 162 -21.21 -11.37 -10.18
C LYS A 162 -20.23 -11.15 -11.33
N ASP A 163 -20.24 -11.98 -12.35
CA ASP A 163 -19.32 -11.90 -13.49
C ASP A 163 -19.54 -10.64 -14.35
N ASP A 164 -20.72 -10.03 -14.28
CA ASP A 164 -21.00 -8.77 -14.96
C ASP A 164 -20.26 -7.56 -14.36
N ALA A 165 -19.72 -7.69 -13.14
CA ALA A 165 -19.04 -6.61 -12.41
C ALA A 165 -17.84 -6.02 -13.15
N VAL A 166 -17.19 -6.77 -14.06
CA VAL A 166 -16.01 -6.36 -14.82
C VAL A 166 -16.31 -6.03 -16.28
N SER A 167 -17.57 -6.17 -16.73
CA SER A 167 -17.94 -6.11 -18.15
C SER A 167 -18.87 -4.97 -18.53
N ARG A 168 -19.62 -4.43 -17.57
CA ARG A 168 -20.60 -3.36 -17.81
C ARG A 168 -20.84 -2.48 -16.57
N GLU A 169 -21.46 -1.35 -16.79
CA GLU A 169 -21.97 -0.49 -15.73
C GLU A 169 -23.16 -1.15 -14.99
N ALA A 170 -23.37 -0.73 -13.74
CA ALA A 170 -24.51 -1.19 -12.94
C ALA A 170 -25.83 -0.60 -13.44
N THR A 171 -26.88 -1.39 -13.37
CA THR A 171 -28.26 -0.88 -13.51
C THR A 171 -28.67 -0.10 -12.25
N PRO A 172 -29.71 0.77 -12.32
CA PRO A 172 -30.21 1.47 -11.14
C PRO A 172 -30.59 0.54 -9.99
N ALA A 173 -31.16 -0.65 -10.27
CA ALA A 173 -31.52 -1.63 -9.26
C ALA A 173 -30.30 -2.27 -8.58
N GLU A 174 -29.23 -2.53 -9.34
CA GLU A 174 -27.96 -3.02 -8.80
C GLU A 174 -27.27 -1.94 -7.96
N LEU A 175 -27.28 -0.69 -8.41
CA LEU A 175 -26.74 0.43 -7.64
C LEU A 175 -27.49 0.59 -6.29
N ASP A 176 -28.82 0.47 -6.29
CA ASP A 176 -29.60 0.49 -5.06
C ASP A 176 -29.25 -0.67 -4.11
N GLN A 177 -28.90 -1.85 -4.66
CA GLN A 177 -28.43 -2.98 -3.85
C GLN A 177 -27.04 -2.72 -3.28
N MET A 178 -26.12 -2.16 -4.07
CA MET A 178 -24.77 -1.78 -3.60
C MET A 178 -24.84 -0.74 -2.48
N ARG A 179 -25.70 0.28 -2.61
CA ARG A 179 -25.90 1.32 -1.58
C ARG A 179 -26.40 0.70 -0.25
N ARG A 180 -27.36 -0.23 -0.31
CA ARG A 180 -27.82 -0.93 0.90
C ARG A 180 -26.74 -1.78 1.52
N LEU A 181 -25.99 -2.54 0.70
CA LEU A 181 -24.91 -3.41 1.17
C LEU A 181 -23.79 -2.62 1.82
N LEU A 182 -23.46 -1.43 1.26
CA LEU A 182 -22.50 -0.51 1.87
C LEU A 182 -23.04 0.04 3.21
N ALA A 183 -24.29 0.51 3.26
CA ALA A 183 -24.89 1.02 4.48
C ALA A 183 -24.87 -0.02 5.61
N GLU A 184 -25.31 -1.25 5.33
CA GLU A 184 -25.24 -2.38 6.27
C GLU A 184 -23.80 -2.66 6.75
N SER A 185 -22.82 -2.53 5.86
CA SER A 185 -21.41 -2.74 6.18
C SER A 185 -20.87 -1.63 7.10
N LEU A 186 -21.26 -0.37 6.84
CA LEU A 186 -20.88 0.77 7.69
C LEU A 186 -21.56 0.72 9.07
N GLU A 187 -22.84 0.33 9.12
CA GLU A 187 -23.56 0.10 10.39
C GLU A 187 -22.91 -0.99 11.24
N ALA A 188 -22.33 -2.01 10.59
CA ALA A 188 -21.61 -3.09 11.25
C ALA A 188 -20.20 -2.68 11.73
N GLY A 189 -19.73 -1.48 11.45
CA GLY A 189 -18.44 -0.97 11.89
C GLY A 189 -17.40 -0.74 10.79
N GLY A 190 -17.79 -0.79 9.52
CA GLY A 190 -16.92 -0.42 8.41
C GLY A 190 -16.42 1.04 8.53
N LEU A 191 -15.14 1.26 8.31
CA LEU A 191 -14.49 2.58 8.44
C LEU A 191 -14.87 3.54 7.30
N GLY A 192 -15.34 3.03 6.17
CA GLY A 192 -15.70 3.84 5.01
C GLY A 192 -15.61 3.05 3.72
N LEU A 193 -15.58 3.75 2.61
CA LEU A 193 -15.51 3.19 1.26
C LEU A 193 -14.10 3.32 0.68
N SER A 194 -13.52 2.22 0.20
CA SER A 194 -12.32 2.24 -0.63
C SER A 194 -12.64 1.89 -2.08
N THR A 195 -11.96 2.54 -3.04
CA THR A 195 -12.19 2.28 -4.47
C THR A 195 -10.94 2.51 -5.31
N SER A 196 -10.83 1.78 -6.43
CA SER A 196 -9.74 1.94 -7.38
C SER A 196 -10.26 2.20 -8.79
N ARG A 197 -9.59 3.14 -9.48
CA ARG A 197 -9.68 3.36 -10.92
C ARG A 197 -8.31 3.29 -11.61
N SER A 198 -7.30 2.77 -10.91
CA SER A 198 -5.95 2.66 -11.46
C SER A 198 -5.87 1.63 -12.57
N PHE A 199 -5.21 1.98 -13.67
CA PHE A 199 -4.98 1.08 -14.81
C PHE A 199 -4.11 -0.14 -14.44
N THR A 200 -3.34 -0.05 -13.35
CA THR A 200 -2.48 -1.14 -12.88
C THR A 200 -3.24 -2.25 -12.17
N HIS A 201 -4.49 -2.00 -11.76
CA HIS A 201 -5.28 -2.97 -11.03
C HIS A 201 -6.12 -3.83 -11.99
N SER A 202 -5.75 -5.11 -12.07
CA SER A 202 -6.42 -6.14 -12.87
C SER A 202 -6.80 -7.32 -11.98
N ASP A 203 -7.88 -8.01 -12.31
CA ASP A 203 -8.30 -9.21 -11.61
C ASP A 203 -7.44 -10.45 -11.97
N GLY A 204 -7.81 -11.61 -11.44
CA GLY A 204 -7.09 -12.86 -11.67
C GLY A 204 -6.97 -13.26 -13.14
N ASP A 205 -7.93 -12.88 -13.97
CA ASP A 205 -7.99 -13.16 -15.40
C ASP A 205 -7.37 -12.04 -16.27
N GLY A 206 -6.86 -10.98 -15.63
CA GLY A 206 -6.27 -9.81 -16.32
C GLY A 206 -7.30 -8.80 -16.79
N MET A 207 -8.58 -8.95 -16.43
CA MET A 207 -9.60 -7.95 -16.68
C MET A 207 -9.45 -6.78 -15.69
N PRO A 208 -9.96 -5.57 -15.99
CA PRO A 208 -10.02 -4.51 -15.01
C PRO A 208 -10.75 -4.98 -13.74
N VAL A 209 -10.25 -4.63 -12.56
CA VAL A 209 -10.98 -4.93 -11.31
C VAL A 209 -12.38 -4.31 -11.31
N PRO A 210 -13.37 -4.87 -10.61
CA PRO A 210 -14.77 -4.45 -10.69
C PRO A 210 -15.00 -2.94 -10.54
N SER A 211 -14.32 -2.27 -9.63
CA SER A 211 -14.45 -0.83 -9.41
C SER A 211 -14.02 0.04 -10.60
N ARG A 212 -13.15 -0.46 -11.50
CA ARG A 212 -12.70 0.28 -12.70
C ARG A 212 -13.78 0.40 -13.77
N THR A 213 -14.74 -0.51 -13.80
CA THR A 213 -15.87 -0.50 -14.75
C THR A 213 -17.07 0.28 -14.24
N ALA A 214 -17.00 0.82 -13.02
CA ALA A 214 -18.04 1.62 -12.42
C ALA A 214 -18.22 2.96 -13.15
N ALA A 215 -19.47 3.38 -13.39
CA ALA A 215 -19.78 4.74 -13.81
C ALA A 215 -19.37 5.76 -12.74
N VAL A 216 -19.04 6.97 -13.14
CA VAL A 216 -18.72 8.07 -12.19
C VAL A 216 -19.88 8.28 -11.20
N ASP A 217 -21.10 8.24 -11.66
CA ASP A 217 -22.29 8.45 -10.80
C ASP A 217 -22.50 7.31 -9.81
N GLU A 218 -22.07 6.08 -10.11
CA GLU A 218 -22.05 4.97 -9.14
C GLU A 218 -21.07 5.27 -8.00
N VAL A 219 -19.85 5.69 -8.31
CA VAL A 219 -18.85 6.04 -7.29
C VAL A 219 -19.38 7.13 -6.36
N VAL A 220 -19.94 8.20 -6.93
CA VAL A 220 -20.49 9.32 -6.15
C VAL A 220 -21.68 8.87 -5.29
N ALA A 221 -22.59 8.05 -5.84
CA ALA A 221 -23.74 7.55 -5.11
C ALA A 221 -23.37 6.61 -3.94
N LEU A 222 -22.27 5.86 -4.06
CA LEU A 222 -21.72 5.09 -2.94
C LEU A 222 -21.08 6.02 -1.89
N CYS A 223 -20.38 7.07 -2.31
CA CYS A 223 -19.85 8.06 -1.39
C CYS A 223 -20.95 8.77 -0.59
N GLU A 224 -22.13 9.04 -1.18
CA GLU A 224 -23.27 9.63 -0.46
C GLU A 224 -23.69 8.79 0.75
N VAL A 225 -23.59 7.45 0.69
CA VAL A 225 -23.93 6.57 1.81
C VAL A 225 -23.06 6.88 3.03
N CYS A 226 -21.78 7.20 2.84
CA CYS A 226 -20.88 7.55 3.93
C CYS A 226 -21.28 8.85 4.67
N ALA A 227 -22.06 9.74 4.03
CA ALA A 227 -22.48 10.99 4.66
C ALA A 227 -23.39 10.77 5.87
N ASP A 228 -24.18 9.70 5.85
CA ASP A 228 -25.13 9.34 6.92
C ASP A 228 -24.47 8.51 8.03
N HIS A 229 -23.20 8.12 7.88
CA HIS A 229 -22.45 7.33 8.85
C HIS A 229 -21.27 8.15 9.41
N PRO A 230 -21.42 8.82 10.59
CA PRO A 230 -20.36 9.63 11.21
C PRO A 230 -19.10 8.83 11.51
N GLY A 231 -17.91 9.44 11.34
CA GLY A 231 -16.62 8.80 11.60
C GLY A 231 -16.06 8.01 10.42
N THR A 232 -16.81 7.89 9.31
CA THR A 232 -16.32 7.22 8.10
C THR A 232 -15.34 8.11 7.29
N THR A 233 -14.59 7.50 6.40
CA THR A 233 -13.65 8.14 5.49
C THR A 233 -13.73 7.53 4.08
N LEU A 234 -13.04 8.13 3.12
CA LEU A 234 -12.91 7.60 1.76
C LEU A 234 -11.44 7.35 1.45
N GLU A 235 -11.19 6.28 0.70
CA GLU A 235 -9.88 5.97 0.13
C GLU A 235 -10.02 5.74 -1.37
N TRP A 236 -9.06 6.24 -2.15
CA TRP A 236 -9.11 6.20 -3.59
C TRP A 236 -7.73 6.05 -4.24
N VAL A 237 -7.64 5.14 -5.23
CA VAL A 237 -6.50 5.02 -6.13
C VAL A 237 -6.96 5.31 -7.56
N ALA A 238 -6.26 6.19 -8.27
CA ALA A 238 -6.53 6.55 -9.66
C ALA A 238 -5.25 6.60 -10.48
N ASP A 239 -5.38 6.71 -11.79
CA ASP A 239 -4.25 6.88 -12.69
C ASP A 239 -3.44 8.13 -12.36
N GLY A 240 -4.13 9.21 -11.96
CA GLY A 240 -3.51 10.47 -11.56
C GLY A 240 -2.59 10.37 -10.34
N CYS A 241 -2.75 9.34 -9.49
CA CYS A 241 -1.84 9.09 -8.38
C CYS A 241 -0.40 8.78 -8.84
N MET A 242 -0.23 8.29 -10.07
CA MET A 242 1.09 7.98 -10.63
C MET A 242 1.55 8.96 -11.70
N ASN A 243 0.61 9.50 -12.49
CA ASN A 243 0.91 10.23 -13.72
C ASN A 243 0.50 11.71 -13.70
N GLY A 244 0.01 12.22 -12.54
CA GLY A 244 -0.63 13.52 -12.40
C GLY A 244 -2.13 13.47 -12.74
N PHE A 245 -2.93 14.19 -11.97
CA PHE A 245 -4.38 14.16 -12.08
C PHE A 245 -4.90 14.94 -13.29
N ARG A 246 -5.78 14.32 -14.06
CA ARG A 246 -6.57 14.96 -15.09
C ARG A 246 -7.72 15.78 -14.46
N ASP A 247 -8.30 16.71 -15.22
CA ASP A 247 -9.41 17.54 -14.74
C ASP A 247 -10.64 16.73 -14.33
N ASP A 248 -10.95 15.65 -15.06
CA ASP A 248 -12.06 14.75 -14.74
C ASP A 248 -11.83 13.96 -13.44
N GLU A 249 -10.59 13.63 -13.12
CA GLU A 249 -10.22 12.98 -11.86
C GLU A 249 -10.30 13.93 -10.68
N VAL A 250 -9.87 15.19 -10.86
CA VAL A 250 -10.02 16.22 -9.83
C VAL A 250 -11.49 16.53 -9.56
N ASP A 251 -12.32 16.64 -10.62
CA ASP A 251 -13.77 16.80 -10.48
C ASP A 251 -14.41 15.63 -9.72
N LEU A 252 -14.05 14.40 -10.08
CA LEU A 252 -14.54 13.21 -9.37
C LEU A 252 -14.13 13.23 -7.89
N MET A 253 -12.88 13.54 -7.58
CA MET A 253 -12.38 13.63 -6.19
C MET A 253 -13.16 14.67 -5.38
N ALA A 254 -13.45 15.84 -5.98
CA ALA A 254 -14.28 16.88 -5.35
C ALA A 254 -15.71 16.37 -5.13
N ARG A 255 -16.34 15.77 -6.13
CA ARG A 255 -17.70 15.18 -6.03
C ARG A 255 -17.78 14.09 -4.96
N MET A 256 -16.79 13.20 -4.89
CA MET A 256 -16.70 12.15 -3.87
C MET A 256 -16.69 12.78 -2.46
N SER A 257 -15.78 13.75 -2.24
CA SER A 257 -15.64 14.41 -0.95
C SER A 257 -16.91 15.14 -0.52
N LEU A 258 -17.53 15.89 -1.44
CA LEU A 258 -18.76 16.64 -1.19
C LEU A 258 -19.94 15.71 -0.90
N ALA A 259 -20.09 14.63 -1.68
CA ALA A 259 -21.17 13.66 -1.51
C ALA A 259 -21.07 12.94 -0.15
N ALA A 260 -19.89 12.50 0.21
CA ALA A 260 -19.63 11.83 1.49
C ALA A 260 -19.57 12.79 2.68
N ARG A 261 -19.32 14.08 2.47
CA ARG A 261 -18.94 15.05 3.51
C ARG A 261 -17.72 14.57 4.31
N ARG A 262 -16.76 13.94 3.62
CA ARG A 262 -15.55 13.33 4.16
C ARG A 262 -14.35 13.68 3.29
N PRO A 263 -13.13 13.67 3.86
CA PRO A 263 -11.94 13.74 3.03
C PRO A 263 -11.84 12.50 2.14
N VAL A 264 -11.28 12.69 0.95
CA VAL A 264 -10.81 11.60 0.10
C VAL A 264 -9.32 11.44 0.33
N ASN A 265 -8.91 10.32 0.91
CA ASN A 265 -7.51 9.93 0.96
C ASN A 265 -7.13 9.26 -0.36
N TRP A 266 -6.11 9.76 -1.04
CA TRP A 266 -5.59 9.14 -2.25
C TRP A 266 -4.14 8.65 -2.09
N ASN A 267 -3.77 7.58 -2.78
CA ASN A 267 -2.47 6.91 -2.65
C ASN A 267 -1.81 6.75 -4.02
N VAL A 268 -0.52 6.90 -4.14
CA VAL A 268 0.51 7.30 -3.19
C VAL A 268 1.19 8.53 -3.74
N LEU A 269 1.39 9.56 -2.92
CA LEU A 269 2.22 10.70 -3.30
C LEU A 269 3.69 10.27 -3.28
N THR A 270 4.33 10.33 -4.45
CA THR A 270 5.75 10.03 -4.61
C THR A 270 6.54 11.28 -4.91
N ILE A 271 7.75 11.38 -4.34
CA ILE A 271 8.62 12.55 -4.45
C ILE A 271 9.94 12.13 -5.04
N ASP A 272 10.36 12.84 -6.10
CA ASP A 272 11.57 12.54 -6.86
C ASP A 272 12.21 13.84 -7.35
N ALA A 273 13.47 14.11 -6.96
CA ALA A 273 14.18 15.31 -7.38
C ALA A 273 14.45 15.36 -8.90
N ALA A 274 14.44 14.21 -9.58
CA ALA A 274 14.53 14.18 -11.04
C ALA A 274 13.27 14.74 -11.72
N ARG A 275 12.13 14.76 -11.01
CA ARG A 275 10.83 15.26 -11.46
C ARG A 275 10.20 16.13 -10.36
N PRO A 276 10.79 17.30 -10.09
CA PRO A 276 10.46 18.09 -8.89
C PRO A 276 9.06 18.72 -8.93
N ASP A 277 8.43 18.78 -10.09
CA ASP A 277 7.13 19.41 -10.26
C ASP A 277 5.98 18.41 -10.11
N ASP A 278 6.21 17.11 -10.34
CA ASP A 278 5.16 16.08 -10.31
C ASP A 278 4.36 16.10 -8.99
N TYR A 279 5.04 16.06 -7.84
CA TYR A 279 4.34 16.05 -6.54
C TYR A 279 3.61 17.37 -6.24
N ARG A 280 4.13 18.49 -6.74
CA ARG A 280 3.47 19.79 -6.57
C ARG A 280 2.20 19.89 -7.39
N GLU A 281 2.22 19.38 -8.62
CA GLU A 281 1.03 19.31 -9.48
C GLU A 281 -0.03 18.39 -8.86
N GLN A 282 0.39 17.25 -8.27
CA GLN A 282 -0.50 16.36 -7.55
C GLN A 282 -1.10 17.02 -6.30
N LEU A 283 -0.33 17.79 -5.53
CA LEU A 283 -0.84 18.54 -4.38
C LEU A 283 -1.74 19.71 -4.80
N ALA A 284 -1.44 20.37 -5.93
CA ALA A 284 -2.33 21.39 -6.49
C ALA A 284 -3.72 20.83 -6.88
N ALA A 285 -3.83 19.52 -7.18
CA ALA A 285 -5.13 18.88 -7.32
C ALA A 285 -5.94 18.88 -6.01
N CYS A 286 -5.28 18.73 -4.86
CA CYS A 286 -5.95 18.85 -3.55
C CYS A 286 -6.45 20.29 -3.29
N ASP A 287 -5.66 21.30 -3.69
CA ASP A 287 -6.07 22.72 -3.58
C ASP A 287 -7.33 22.97 -4.44
N ARG A 288 -7.37 22.47 -5.67
CA ARG A 288 -8.54 22.57 -6.55
C ARG A 288 -9.79 21.88 -5.97
N VAL A 289 -9.62 20.74 -5.33
CA VAL A 289 -10.70 20.06 -4.58
C VAL A 289 -11.20 20.93 -3.43
N ALA A 290 -10.28 21.60 -2.71
CA ALA A 290 -10.62 22.51 -1.62
C ALA A 290 -11.35 23.76 -2.13
N GLU A 291 -10.93 24.34 -3.26
CA GLU A 291 -11.63 25.45 -3.94
C GLU A 291 -13.06 25.07 -4.34
N ALA A 292 -13.31 23.82 -4.71
CA ALA A 292 -14.64 23.29 -4.97
C ALA A 292 -15.46 23.00 -3.69
N GLY A 293 -14.88 23.20 -2.50
CA GLY A 293 -15.52 22.97 -1.20
C GLY A 293 -15.37 21.55 -0.65
N GLY A 294 -14.62 20.68 -1.31
CA GLY A 294 -14.27 19.33 -0.86
C GLY A 294 -12.98 19.33 -0.02
N ARG A 295 -12.51 18.12 0.29
CA ARG A 295 -11.21 17.89 0.94
C ARG A 295 -10.56 16.64 0.37
N ALA A 296 -9.32 16.76 -0.09
CA ALA A 296 -8.48 15.67 -0.50
C ALA A 296 -7.20 15.63 0.34
N VAL A 297 -6.69 14.43 0.60
CA VAL A 297 -5.49 14.19 1.40
C VAL A 297 -4.62 13.18 0.67
N ALA A 298 -3.37 13.54 0.42
CA ALA A 298 -2.38 12.68 -0.18
C ALA A 298 -1.73 11.80 0.90
N LEU A 299 -1.75 10.48 0.72
CA LEU A 299 -0.94 9.58 1.54
C LEU A 299 0.48 9.52 0.96
N THR A 300 1.50 9.69 1.79
CA THR A 300 2.90 9.48 1.40
C THR A 300 3.58 8.49 2.33
N MET A 301 4.27 7.51 1.73
CA MET A 301 5.16 6.64 2.48
C MET A 301 6.42 7.43 2.85
N PRO A 302 6.77 7.53 4.14
CA PRO A 302 7.86 8.40 4.58
C PRO A 302 9.25 7.79 4.36
N VAL A 303 9.33 6.59 3.82
CA VAL A 303 10.56 5.82 3.62
C VAL A 303 10.70 5.37 2.17
N LEU A 304 11.92 5.05 1.79
CA LEU A 304 12.19 4.38 0.51
C LEU A 304 11.85 2.90 0.66
N VAL A 305 10.80 2.46 0.00
CA VAL A 305 10.37 1.06 0.07
C VAL A 305 11.31 0.20 -0.77
N GLY A 306 11.94 -0.77 -0.12
CA GLY A 306 12.72 -1.79 -0.82
C GLY A 306 11.80 -2.77 -1.54
N MET A 307 12.07 -3.00 -2.82
CA MET A 307 11.38 -4.02 -3.61
C MET A 307 12.39 -5.01 -4.16
N ASN A 308 12.07 -6.30 -4.12
CA ASN A 308 12.82 -7.32 -4.84
C ASN A 308 11.97 -7.93 -5.97
N MET A 309 12.63 -8.54 -6.92
CA MET A 309 11.98 -9.26 -8.01
C MET A 309 12.89 -10.33 -8.58
N HIS A 310 12.33 -11.25 -9.34
CA HIS A 310 13.06 -12.19 -10.16
C HIS A 310 12.28 -12.50 -11.44
N PHE A 311 12.97 -12.83 -12.51
CA PHE A 311 12.35 -13.00 -13.83
C PHE A 311 11.58 -14.34 -13.97
N HIS A 312 11.75 -15.23 -12.99
CA HIS A 312 11.09 -16.54 -13.02
C HIS A 312 9.58 -16.44 -12.78
N THR A 313 9.12 -15.67 -11.79
CA THR A 313 7.69 -15.46 -11.50
C THR A 313 7.29 -13.99 -11.60
N PHE A 314 7.58 -13.18 -10.59
CA PHE A 314 7.23 -11.77 -10.57
C PHE A 314 8.39 -10.88 -10.99
N CYS A 315 8.12 -9.98 -11.93
CA CYS A 315 9.06 -8.95 -12.31
C CYS A 315 8.32 -7.65 -12.68
N ALA A 316 8.50 -6.60 -11.89
CA ALA A 316 7.86 -5.30 -12.12
C ALA A 316 8.21 -4.68 -13.49
N LEU A 317 9.26 -5.16 -14.14
CA LEU A 317 9.69 -4.68 -15.45
C LEU A 317 8.66 -4.97 -16.56
N TYR A 318 7.68 -5.86 -16.36
CA TYR A 318 6.57 -6.06 -17.30
C TYR A 318 5.77 -4.76 -17.55
N SER A 319 5.84 -3.80 -16.63
CA SER A 319 5.17 -2.50 -16.75
C SER A 319 5.91 -1.49 -17.63
N LEU A 320 7.15 -1.79 -18.02
CA LEU A 320 7.86 -0.98 -19.01
C LEU A 320 7.24 -1.17 -20.40
N PRO A 321 7.30 -0.15 -21.28
CA PRO A 321 6.75 -0.24 -22.63
C PRO A 321 7.24 -1.46 -23.39
N ASP A 322 6.31 -2.29 -23.87
CA ASP A 322 6.51 -3.53 -24.63
C ASP A 322 7.29 -4.67 -23.91
N TRP A 323 7.66 -4.47 -22.64
CA TRP A 323 8.33 -5.52 -21.86
C TRP A 323 7.39 -6.66 -21.49
N GLY A 324 6.09 -6.37 -21.35
CA GLY A 324 5.08 -7.38 -21.05
C GLY A 324 5.05 -8.52 -22.07
N ASP A 325 5.30 -8.23 -23.34
CA ASP A 325 5.34 -9.23 -24.40
C ASP A 325 6.43 -10.29 -24.18
N VAL A 326 7.52 -9.94 -23.52
CA VAL A 326 8.62 -10.86 -23.20
C VAL A 326 8.46 -11.42 -21.78
N MET A 327 8.12 -10.57 -20.81
CA MET A 327 8.07 -10.98 -19.39
C MET A 327 6.93 -11.94 -19.06
N ASN A 328 5.85 -11.95 -19.87
CA ASN A 328 4.72 -12.85 -19.74
C ASN A 328 4.83 -14.13 -20.56
N LEU A 329 5.92 -14.35 -21.30
CA LEU A 329 6.18 -15.60 -22.01
C LEU A 329 6.36 -16.78 -21.03
N ASP A 330 6.10 -17.98 -21.50
CA ASP A 330 6.47 -19.19 -20.78
C ASP A 330 7.97 -19.26 -20.53
N HIS A 331 8.37 -20.02 -19.51
CA HIS A 331 9.75 -20.00 -19.01
C HIS A 331 10.81 -20.21 -20.11
N GLU A 332 10.67 -21.26 -20.94
CA GLU A 332 11.63 -21.59 -22.00
C GLU A 332 11.68 -20.51 -23.09
N GLU A 333 10.53 -19.98 -23.49
CA GLU A 333 10.42 -18.91 -24.47
C GLU A 333 11.02 -17.60 -23.94
N LYS A 334 10.79 -17.27 -22.66
CA LYS A 334 11.37 -16.12 -21.99
C LYS A 334 12.88 -16.18 -21.91
N VAL A 335 13.44 -17.34 -21.55
CA VAL A 335 14.90 -17.56 -21.54
C VAL A 335 15.47 -17.34 -22.95
N ALA A 336 14.84 -17.91 -23.99
CA ALA A 336 15.29 -17.75 -25.37
C ALA A 336 15.22 -16.29 -25.83
N ALA A 337 14.12 -15.58 -25.53
CA ALA A 337 13.94 -14.19 -25.89
C ALA A 337 14.97 -13.27 -25.19
N LEU A 338 15.22 -13.47 -23.90
CA LEU A 338 16.19 -12.68 -23.14
C LEU A 338 17.65 -13.02 -23.53
N ALA A 339 17.91 -14.17 -24.14
CA ALA A 339 19.21 -14.50 -24.70
C ALA A 339 19.47 -13.87 -26.06
N ASP A 340 18.39 -13.56 -26.83
CA ASP A 340 18.50 -13.00 -28.17
C ASP A 340 19.01 -11.55 -28.15
N PRO A 341 20.09 -11.23 -28.94
CA PRO A 341 20.67 -9.89 -28.98
C PRO A 341 19.74 -8.81 -29.55
N GLU A 342 18.79 -9.16 -30.42
CA GLU A 342 17.85 -8.20 -31.01
C GLU A 342 16.78 -7.84 -29.99
N THR A 343 16.24 -8.81 -29.30
CA THR A 343 15.30 -8.62 -28.18
C THR A 343 15.93 -7.77 -27.05
N ARG A 344 17.17 -8.05 -26.66
CA ARG A 344 17.88 -7.23 -25.65
C ARG A 344 17.97 -5.76 -26.08
N ARG A 345 18.36 -5.48 -27.34
CA ARG A 345 18.45 -4.11 -27.84
C ARG A 345 17.08 -3.42 -27.86
N PHE A 346 16.05 -4.14 -28.27
CA PHE A 346 14.68 -3.65 -28.27
C PHE A 346 14.21 -3.29 -26.86
N LEU A 347 14.33 -4.20 -25.89
CA LEU A 347 13.94 -3.98 -24.50
C LEU A 347 14.68 -2.78 -23.87
N GLU A 348 15.99 -2.66 -24.10
CA GLU A 348 16.76 -1.52 -23.61
C GLU A 348 16.29 -0.20 -24.20
N GLN A 349 16.00 -0.17 -25.49
CA GLN A 349 15.49 1.03 -26.16
C GLN A 349 14.10 1.40 -25.64
N ARG A 350 13.21 0.43 -25.43
CA ARG A 350 11.86 0.67 -24.91
C ARG A 350 11.89 1.12 -23.45
N ALA A 351 12.78 0.58 -22.64
CA ALA A 351 12.99 1.02 -21.26
C ALA A 351 13.44 2.49 -21.15
N ALA A 352 14.17 2.99 -22.15
CA ALA A 352 14.61 4.38 -22.21
C ALA A 352 13.56 5.33 -22.86
N SER A 353 12.41 4.82 -23.26
CA SER A 353 11.33 5.63 -23.87
C SER A 353 10.68 6.54 -22.83
N PRO A 354 10.27 7.77 -23.22
CA PRO A 354 9.41 8.62 -22.37
C PRO A 354 8.12 7.94 -21.92
N ASP A 355 7.62 6.97 -22.69
CA ASP A 355 6.42 6.19 -22.36
C ASP A 355 6.58 5.34 -21.09
N ALA A 356 7.81 5.13 -20.60
CA ALA A 356 8.07 4.42 -19.36
C ALA A 356 7.50 5.15 -18.11
N GLY A 357 7.28 6.47 -18.20
CA GLY A 357 6.63 7.23 -17.13
C GLY A 357 7.30 6.99 -15.76
N VAL A 358 6.50 6.71 -14.75
CA VAL A 358 7.00 6.42 -13.38
C VAL A 358 7.85 5.14 -13.30
N PHE A 359 7.64 4.18 -14.21
CA PHE A 359 8.41 2.93 -14.24
C PHE A 359 9.85 3.13 -14.77
N SER A 360 10.18 4.29 -15.32
CA SER A 360 11.57 4.65 -15.65
C SER A 360 12.51 4.53 -14.45
N ARG A 361 12.00 4.62 -13.22
CA ARG A 361 12.75 4.37 -11.97
C ARG A 361 13.37 2.97 -11.93
N LEU A 362 12.76 1.99 -12.59
CA LEU A 362 13.26 0.62 -12.65
C LEU A 362 14.40 0.43 -13.67
N THR A 363 14.76 1.45 -14.44
CA THR A 363 15.78 1.34 -15.51
C THR A 363 17.20 1.69 -15.06
N GLY A 364 17.39 1.99 -13.79
CA GLY A 364 18.71 2.22 -13.19
C GLY A 364 19.51 0.92 -13.01
N TRP A 365 19.79 0.21 -14.11
CA TRP A 365 20.34 -1.15 -14.11
C TRP A 365 21.60 -1.32 -13.25
N GLY A 366 22.47 -0.33 -13.22
CA GLY A 366 23.70 -0.35 -12.42
C GLY A 366 23.47 -0.27 -10.92
N LEU A 367 22.31 0.24 -10.49
CA LEU A 367 21.91 0.37 -9.10
C LEU A 367 21.29 -0.90 -8.52
N TYR A 368 21.02 -1.91 -9.37
CA TYR A 368 20.49 -3.18 -8.90
C TYR A 368 21.49 -3.89 -8.02
N ARG A 369 21.07 -4.27 -6.83
CA ARG A 369 21.85 -5.15 -5.94
C ARG A 369 21.43 -6.60 -6.17
N ILE A 370 22.41 -7.47 -6.35
CA ILE A 370 22.19 -8.91 -6.48
C ILE A 370 21.81 -9.46 -5.10
N GLY A 371 20.68 -10.16 -5.01
CA GLY A 371 20.26 -10.94 -3.87
C GLY A 371 20.77 -12.38 -3.94
N ASP A 372 19.86 -13.35 -3.72
CA ASP A 372 20.23 -14.76 -3.83
C ASP A 372 20.50 -15.18 -5.27
N THR A 373 21.51 -16.02 -5.42
CA THR A 373 21.96 -16.62 -6.70
C THR A 373 21.98 -18.12 -6.61
N PHE A 374 21.89 -18.83 -7.74
CA PHE A 374 21.61 -20.26 -7.76
C PHE A 374 22.57 -21.06 -8.66
N SER A 375 23.39 -20.41 -9.48
CA SER A 375 24.39 -21.06 -10.36
C SER A 375 25.81 -20.86 -9.82
N GLU A 376 26.69 -21.80 -10.13
CA GLU A 376 28.13 -21.68 -9.85
C GLU A 376 28.74 -20.43 -10.54
N GLN A 377 28.20 -20.07 -11.71
CA GLN A 377 28.67 -18.89 -12.48
C GLN A 377 28.41 -17.57 -11.72
N ASN A 378 27.40 -17.51 -10.88
CA ASN A 378 27.03 -16.33 -10.09
C ASN A 378 27.51 -16.43 -8.62
N GLU A 379 28.31 -17.43 -8.27
CA GLU A 379 28.85 -17.54 -6.93
C GLU A 379 29.63 -16.27 -6.53
N GLY A 380 29.40 -15.77 -5.33
CA GLY A 380 30.04 -14.57 -4.80
C GLY A 380 29.44 -13.24 -5.31
N LEU A 381 28.39 -13.23 -6.11
CA LEU A 381 27.72 -11.99 -6.58
C LEU A 381 26.73 -11.42 -5.57
N LYS A 382 26.23 -12.20 -4.62
CA LYS A 382 25.26 -11.73 -3.61
C LYS A 382 25.78 -10.48 -2.88
N GLY A 383 24.93 -9.46 -2.81
CA GLY A 383 25.21 -8.17 -2.17
C GLY A 383 25.93 -7.15 -3.06
N ARG A 384 26.41 -7.54 -4.24
CA ARG A 384 27.12 -6.65 -5.17
C ARG A 384 26.16 -5.84 -6.04
N LEU A 385 26.59 -4.67 -6.50
CA LEU A 385 25.86 -3.89 -7.49
C LEU A 385 26.16 -4.38 -8.91
N VAL A 386 25.14 -4.42 -9.74
CA VAL A 386 25.28 -4.78 -11.17
C VAL A 386 26.25 -3.86 -11.87
N GLY A 387 26.25 -2.55 -11.58
CA GLY A 387 27.18 -1.59 -12.19
C GLY A 387 28.65 -1.85 -11.83
N ASP A 388 28.94 -2.38 -10.63
CA ASP A 388 30.30 -2.76 -10.26
C ASP A 388 30.75 -3.99 -11.05
N ILE A 389 29.88 -4.99 -11.15
CA ILE A 389 30.13 -6.20 -11.92
C ILE A 389 30.30 -5.88 -13.41
N ALA A 390 29.46 -5.00 -13.95
CA ALA A 390 29.52 -4.56 -15.34
C ALA A 390 30.86 -3.89 -15.67
N ARG A 391 31.36 -3.01 -14.80
CA ARG A 391 32.67 -2.38 -14.95
C ARG A 391 33.82 -3.39 -14.97
N GLU A 392 33.79 -4.37 -14.08
CA GLU A 392 34.79 -5.45 -14.03
C GLU A 392 34.76 -6.31 -15.30
N ARG A 393 33.58 -6.56 -15.86
CA ARG A 393 33.39 -7.36 -17.08
C ARG A 393 33.59 -6.56 -18.37
N GLY A 394 33.71 -5.23 -18.29
CA GLY A 394 33.75 -4.34 -19.46
C GLY A 394 32.47 -4.38 -20.29
N GLN A 395 31.34 -4.57 -19.63
CA GLN A 395 30.00 -4.67 -20.24
C GLN A 395 29.12 -3.51 -19.80
N ARG A 396 27.99 -3.32 -20.50
CA ARG A 396 26.93 -2.38 -20.09
C ARG A 396 26.08 -3.02 -18.97
N ASP A 397 25.59 -2.21 -18.06
CA ASP A 397 24.83 -2.64 -16.87
C ASP A 397 23.66 -3.55 -17.22
N PHE A 398 22.82 -3.15 -18.20
CA PHE A 398 21.67 -3.92 -18.63
C PHE A 398 22.04 -5.33 -19.14
N TYR A 399 23.07 -5.45 -19.94
CA TYR A 399 23.52 -6.74 -20.47
C TYR A 399 24.12 -7.62 -19.38
N THR A 400 24.82 -7.01 -18.44
CA THR A 400 25.37 -7.70 -17.29
C THR A 400 24.27 -8.27 -16.39
N LEU A 401 23.21 -7.47 -16.14
CA LEU A 401 22.04 -7.92 -15.39
C LEU A 401 21.39 -9.14 -16.07
N LEU A 402 21.13 -9.07 -17.38
CA LEU A 402 20.52 -10.19 -18.12
C LEU A 402 21.40 -11.44 -18.13
N ASP A 403 22.72 -11.29 -18.28
CA ASP A 403 23.63 -12.44 -18.24
C ASP A 403 23.63 -13.12 -16.86
N ILE A 404 23.56 -12.38 -15.76
CA ILE A 404 23.44 -12.91 -14.40
C ILE A 404 22.12 -13.65 -14.24
N VAL A 405 21.01 -13.05 -14.66
CA VAL A 405 19.67 -13.63 -14.55
C VAL A 405 19.54 -14.91 -15.35
N LEU A 406 20.06 -14.94 -16.58
CA LEU A 406 20.04 -16.13 -17.43
C LEU A 406 20.89 -17.27 -16.89
N ALA A 407 22.06 -16.96 -16.30
CA ALA A 407 22.92 -17.96 -15.68
C ALA A 407 22.23 -18.68 -14.50
N ASP A 408 21.31 -18.03 -13.83
CA ASP A 408 20.52 -18.57 -12.71
C ASP A 408 19.15 -19.12 -13.14
N ASP A 409 18.92 -19.30 -14.42
CA ASP A 409 17.63 -19.78 -14.94
C ASP A 409 16.46 -18.88 -14.48
N LEU A 410 16.66 -17.56 -14.61
CA LEU A 410 15.73 -16.48 -14.24
C LEU A 410 15.45 -16.33 -12.74
N ARG A 411 16.08 -17.10 -11.86
CA ARG A 411 15.79 -17.12 -10.41
C ARG A 411 16.58 -16.12 -9.59
N THR A 412 17.59 -15.45 -10.15
CA THR A 412 18.36 -14.43 -9.43
C THR A 412 17.44 -13.42 -8.77
N VAL A 413 17.56 -13.24 -7.47
CA VAL A 413 16.84 -12.20 -6.74
C VAL A 413 17.52 -10.86 -7.00
N LEU A 414 16.74 -9.90 -7.45
CA LEU A 414 17.19 -8.56 -7.81
C LEU A 414 16.56 -7.52 -6.88
N TRP A 415 17.35 -6.60 -6.37
CA TRP A 415 16.90 -5.45 -5.58
C TRP A 415 17.20 -4.18 -6.38
N PRO A 416 16.22 -3.60 -7.10
CA PRO A 416 16.38 -2.29 -7.71
C PRO A 416 16.80 -1.27 -6.66
N GLY A 417 17.86 -0.51 -6.94
CA GLY A 417 18.26 0.58 -6.05
C GLY A 417 17.29 1.77 -6.18
N PRO A 418 17.08 2.53 -5.10
CA PRO A 418 16.30 3.75 -5.16
C PRO A 418 16.99 4.77 -6.08
N THR A 419 16.21 5.48 -6.86
CA THR A 419 16.68 6.56 -7.74
C THR A 419 16.52 7.93 -7.12
N ASP A 420 15.87 8.00 -5.97
CA ASP A 420 15.45 9.20 -5.26
C ASP A 420 15.97 9.26 -3.81
N ASP A 421 17.09 8.58 -3.53
CA ASP A 421 17.82 8.62 -2.25
C ASP A 421 18.96 9.67 -2.25
N ASP A 422 18.65 10.83 -2.76
CA ASP A 422 19.60 11.96 -2.81
C ASP A 422 19.15 13.10 -1.87
N PRO A 423 20.06 14.00 -1.47
CA PRO A 423 19.72 15.08 -0.54
C PRO A 423 18.60 16.02 -1.02
N ALA A 424 18.46 16.23 -2.34
CA ALA A 424 17.42 17.09 -2.88
C ALA A 424 16.05 16.43 -2.75
N SER A 425 15.94 15.13 -3.04
CA SER A 425 14.71 14.34 -2.83
C SER A 425 14.30 14.31 -1.35
N TRP A 426 15.25 14.18 -0.43
CA TRP A 426 14.96 14.21 1.00
C TRP A 426 14.46 15.59 1.48
N LEU A 427 15.06 16.70 1.03
CA LEU A 427 14.55 18.04 1.32
C LEU A 427 13.15 18.28 0.78
N MET A 428 12.83 17.72 -0.40
CA MET A 428 11.48 17.83 -0.97
C MET A 428 10.47 16.99 -0.18
N ARG A 429 10.85 15.80 0.31
CA ARG A 429 10.00 15.00 1.21
C ARG A 429 9.68 15.76 2.49
N GLN A 430 10.68 16.35 3.15
CA GLN A 430 10.46 17.17 4.35
C GLN A 430 9.48 18.30 4.08
N ALA A 431 9.64 19.02 2.97
CA ALA A 431 8.73 20.09 2.59
C ALA A 431 7.29 19.60 2.32
N ALA A 432 7.15 18.39 1.74
CA ALA A 432 5.85 17.79 1.50
C ALA A 432 5.19 17.29 2.80
N TRP A 433 5.97 16.79 3.77
CA TRP A 433 5.43 16.34 5.05
C TRP A 433 4.81 17.47 5.88
N ASP A 434 5.26 18.69 5.69
CA ASP A 434 4.71 19.90 6.34
C ASP A 434 3.48 20.47 5.61
N HIS A 435 3.03 19.85 4.52
CA HIS A 435 1.93 20.35 3.72
C HIS A 435 0.56 19.90 4.28
N ASP A 436 -0.41 20.83 4.38
CA ASP A 436 -1.73 20.60 4.99
C ASP A 436 -2.57 19.48 4.34
N HIS A 437 -2.27 19.14 3.08
CA HIS A 437 -2.91 18.08 2.34
C HIS A 437 -2.14 16.74 2.35
N VAL A 438 -1.10 16.62 3.17
CA VAL A 438 -0.29 15.39 3.22
C VAL A 438 -0.50 14.66 4.54
N MET A 439 -0.74 13.37 4.43
CA MET A 439 -0.74 12.42 5.54
C MET A 439 0.47 11.50 5.40
N ILE A 440 1.30 11.46 6.43
CA ILE A 440 2.46 10.57 6.50
C ILE A 440 2.01 9.22 7.04
N GLY A 441 2.32 8.14 6.31
CA GLY A 441 1.99 6.80 6.74
C GLY A 441 1.84 5.83 5.57
N GLY A 442 1.24 4.68 5.88
CA GLY A 442 1.01 3.63 4.91
C GLY A 442 2.25 2.75 4.69
N SER A 443 2.12 1.48 5.02
CA SER A 443 3.18 0.50 4.81
C SER A 443 2.94 -0.39 3.60
N ASP A 444 1.69 -0.45 3.13
CA ASP A 444 1.23 -1.47 2.19
C ASP A 444 1.43 -2.91 2.72
N ALA A 445 1.52 -3.05 4.06
CA ALA A 445 1.77 -4.33 4.71
C ALA A 445 0.59 -5.29 4.56
N GLY A 446 0.91 -6.59 4.53
CA GLY A 446 -0.07 -7.63 4.19
C GLY A 446 -0.14 -7.91 2.69
N ALA A 447 0.28 -6.94 1.85
CA ALA A 447 0.45 -7.10 0.42
C ALA A 447 1.92 -7.30 0.04
N HIS A 448 2.15 -7.83 -1.15
CA HIS A 448 3.45 -7.89 -1.82
C HIS A 448 4.57 -8.53 -0.99
N LEU A 449 4.25 -9.46 -0.09
CA LEU A 449 5.19 -10.06 0.86
C LEU A 449 6.34 -10.83 0.19
N ASP A 450 6.18 -11.21 -1.05
CA ASP A 450 7.20 -11.85 -1.88
C ASP A 450 8.19 -10.85 -2.51
N ARG A 451 7.89 -9.51 -2.46
CA ARG A 451 8.65 -8.50 -3.21
C ARG A 451 8.82 -7.15 -2.51
N MET A 452 7.99 -6.80 -1.54
CA MET A 452 8.05 -5.51 -0.83
C MET A 452 8.00 -5.72 0.68
N ALA A 453 8.62 -4.80 1.44
CA ALA A 453 8.61 -4.82 2.90
C ALA A 453 8.48 -3.40 3.44
N GLY A 454 7.26 -2.86 3.42
CA GLY A 454 6.96 -1.53 3.97
C GLY A 454 6.66 -1.49 5.47
N ALA A 455 6.39 -2.63 6.09
CA ALA A 455 5.92 -2.73 7.48
C ALA A 455 6.85 -2.13 8.54
N SER A 456 8.15 -1.98 8.23
CA SER A 456 9.15 -1.35 9.11
C SER A 456 9.19 0.18 9.03
N TYR A 457 8.31 0.82 8.25
CA TYR A 457 8.41 2.23 7.91
C TYR A 457 8.50 3.16 9.12
N THR A 458 7.81 2.88 10.20
CA THR A 458 7.77 3.73 11.40
C THR A 458 9.15 3.87 12.05
N THR A 459 9.83 2.76 12.29
CA THR A 459 11.17 2.75 12.89
C THR A 459 12.24 3.20 11.92
N GLN A 460 12.08 2.91 10.63
CA GLN A 460 12.99 3.38 9.59
C GLN A 460 12.88 4.90 9.45
N TRP A 461 11.68 5.45 9.37
CA TRP A 461 11.45 6.90 9.30
C TRP A 461 12.04 7.64 10.50
N LEU A 462 11.82 7.14 11.73
CA LEU A 462 12.46 7.71 12.91
C LEU A 462 14.00 7.70 12.81
N ALA A 463 14.57 6.60 12.31
CA ALA A 463 16.02 6.51 12.12
C ALA A 463 16.52 7.49 11.05
N ASP A 464 15.78 7.66 9.95
CA ASP A 464 16.13 8.59 8.86
C ASP A 464 16.04 10.05 9.31
N CYS A 465 14.99 10.42 10.06
CA CYS A 465 14.86 11.75 10.67
C CYS A 465 15.98 12.09 11.68
N LEU A 466 16.56 11.08 12.33
CA LEU A 466 17.68 11.28 13.27
C LEU A 466 19.05 11.40 12.57
N ARG A 467 19.16 10.99 11.31
CA ARG A 467 20.41 11.09 10.53
C ARG A 467 20.56 12.42 9.79
N GLY A 468 19.46 13.04 9.43
CA GLY A 468 19.40 14.28 8.64
C GLY A 468 19.12 15.50 9.44
#